data_934f85cc4eea193ddad7ef422ec4c90f
#
_entry.id   934f85cc4eea193ddad7ef422ec4c90f
#
_cell.length_a   1.000
_cell.length_b   1.000
_cell.length_c   1.000
_cell.angle_alpha   90.00
_cell.angle_beta   90.00
_cell.angle_gamma   90.00
#
_symmetry.space_group_name_H-M   'P 1'
#
loop_
_entity.id
_entity.type
_entity.pdbx_description
1 polymer ?
#
loop_
_entity_poly.entity_id
_entity_poly.type
_entity_poly.pdbx_seq_one_letter_code
_entity_poly.pdbx_strand_id
1 'polypeptide(L)'
;MKNGLKIAVGIVTAMIGGAGIAFGSYWYHNMHWYDKYEKNLREAGAVEKQYTLPGGSIINYGEVKNVNPPLLLIHGQMGVWQDYALVIPELSKSWHVYSIDVYGHGESSHDEDLYYIDVNGDDIIRFIDNVIGEPTVVAGHSNGAITTAYVAAYGGKNVAAAVLEDPPIFSTEGEGWEENFAYLDTYKPLHDYDQSDHSECWEAYYLEHCYWGQLYMKNAMPGLARYAQKYHEKHPDEAVKIGFMPSSIWYIFEFAKKYDFAYGEHFYDLSWNHGLTHEEILKTIEVPCLYIHAKENVAPDGTYLCAASREQAERAVSYIGDNCRLIESDTSDHVIHTVHKDFYIDAVNSMHQ
;
A
#
# COMPACT_ATOMS: atom_id res chain seq x y z
N MET A 1 58.10 14.92 -14.50
CA MET A 1 57.00 15.64 -13.80
C MET A 1 55.78 15.92 -14.69
N LYS A 2 55.91 16.44 -15.93
CA LYS A 2 54.72 16.77 -16.78
C LYS A 2 53.84 15.59 -17.19
N ASN A 3 54.39 14.37 -17.34
CA ASN A 3 53.60 13.19 -17.74
C ASN A 3 52.80 12.60 -16.56
N GLY A 4 53.33 12.63 -15.33
CA GLY A 4 52.57 12.15 -14.15
C GLY A 4 51.36 13.02 -13.82
N LEU A 5 51.48 14.34 -14.02
CA LEU A 5 50.37 15.28 -13.82
C LEU A 5 49.25 15.07 -14.85
N LYS A 6 49.57 14.78 -16.11
CA LYS A 6 48.57 14.49 -17.17
C LYS A 6 47.83 13.17 -16.89
N ILE A 7 48.53 12.14 -16.40
CA ILE A 7 47.94 10.86 -16.01
C ILE A 7 47.01 11.06 -14.80
N ALA A 8 47.44 11.79 -13.77
CA ALA A 8 46.64 12.08 -12.60
C ALA A 8 45.37 12.87 -12.95
N VAL A 9 45.48 13.89 -13.80
CA VAL A 9 44.33 14.67 -14.28
C VAL A 9 43.40 13.78 -15.10
N GLY A 10 43.91 12.89 -15.96
CA GLY A 10 43.10 11.94 -16.74
C GLY A 10 42.33 10.98 -15.84
N ILE A 11 42.95 10.44 -14.78
CA ILE A 11 42.30 9.54 -13.82
C ILE A 11 41.20 10.29 -13.03
N VAL A 12 41.46 11.48 -12.54
CA VAL A 12 40.47 12.29 -11.82
C VAL A 12 39.29 12.64 -12.73
N THR A 13 39.56 13.04 -13.99
CA THR A 13 38.49 13.34 -14.97
C THR A 13 37.66 12.11 -15.28
N ALA A 14 38.29 10.93 -15.42
CA ALA A 14 37.59 9.67 -15.64
C ALA A 14 36.74 9.24 -14.42
N MET A 15 37.24 9.44 -13.19
CA MET A 15 36.49 9.17 -11.95
C MET A 15 35.30 10.12 -11.80
N ILE A 16 35.47 11.41 -12.05
CA ILE A 16 34.40 12.40 -12.01
C ILE A 16 33.36 12.10 -13.11
N GLY A 17 33.80 11.76 -14.31
CA GLY A 17 32.92 11.36 -15.41
C GLY A 17 32.17 10.07 -15.09
N GLY A 18 32.84 9.05 -14.52
CA GLY A 18 32.23 7.81 -14.07
C GLY A 18 31.21 8.01 -12.95
N ALA A 19 31.55 8.83 -11.95
CA ALA A 19 30.63 9.19 -10.87
C ALA A 19 29.39 9.96 -11.39
N GLY A 20 29.60 10.89 -12.34
CA GLY A 20 28.49 11.63 -12.97
C GLY A 20 27.56 10.73 -13.78
N ILE A 21 28.10 9.77 -14.53
CA ILE A 21 27.30 8.79 -15.27
C ILE A 21 26.53 7.87 -14.28
N ALA A 22 27.18 7.38 -13.24
CA ALA A 22 26.54 6.53 -12.23
C ALA A 22 25.40 7.27 -11.51
N PHE A 23 25.62 8.54 -11.11
CA PHE A 23 24.60 9.36 -10.50
C PHE A 23 23.45 9.67 -11.48
N GLY A 24 23.76 10.01 -12.72
CA GLY A 24 22.77 10.27 -13.76
C GLY A 24 21.91 9.02 -14.05
N SER A 25 22.53 7.84 -14.10
CA SER A 25 21.81 6.57 -14.25
C SER A 25 20.93 6.25 -13.03
N TYR A 26 21.45 6.46 -11.81
CA TYR A 26 20.69 6.30 -10.58
C TYR A 26 19.47 7.25 -10.53
N TRP A 27 19.71 8.53 -10.81
CA TRP A 27 18.66 9.54 -10.87
C TRP A 27 17.59 9.19 -11.91
N TYR A 28 18.02 8.83 -13.13
CA TYR A 28 17.10 8.42 -14.20
C TYR A 28 16.27 7.21 -13.79
N HIS A 29 16.90 6.20 -13.21
CA HIS A 29 16.20 4.99 -12.73
C HIS A 29 15.16 5.31 -11.66
N ASN A 30 15.48 6.17 -10.69
CA ASN A 30 14.50 6.58 -9.68
C ASN A 30 13.35 7.41 -10.26
N MET A 31 13.63 8.30 -11.23
CA MET A 31 12.57 9.09 -11.88
C MET A 31 11.61 8.23 -12.72
N HIS A 32 12.08 7.08 -13.20
CA HIS A 32 11.34 6.14 -14.07
C HIS A 32 11.12 4.77 -13.41
N TRP A 33 11.11 4.73 -12.09
CA TRP A 33 11.02 3.48 -11.35
C TRP A 33 9.74 2.70 -11.66
N TYR A 34 8.64 3.42 -11.88
CA TYR A 34 7.32 2.85 -12.10
C TYR A 34 7.12 2.34 -13.55
N ASP A 35 7.82 2.89 -14.54
CA ASP A 35 7.70 2.50 -15.96
C ASP A 35 7.90 0.99 -16.17
N LYS A 36 8.80 0.39 -15.38
CA LYS A 36 9.05 -1.05 -15.42
C LYS A 36 7.83 -1.85 -14.93
N TYR A 37 7.15 -1.38 -13.92
CA TYR A 37 5.98 -2.05 -13.33
C TYR A 37 4.80 -2.00 -14.28
N GLU A 38 4.51 -0.85 -14.85
CA GLU A 38 3.51 -0.72 -15.91
C GLU A 38 3.81 -1.62 -17.11
N LYS A 39 5.07 -1.66 -17.52
CA LYS A 39 5.49 -2.55 -18.60
C LYS A 39 5.23 -4.02 -18.24
N ASN A 40 5.58 -4.45 -17.05
CA ASN A 40 5.37 -5.83 -16.59
C ASN A 40 3.87 -6.17 -16.54
N LEU A 41 3.02 -5.27 -16.08
CA LEU A 41 1.56 -5.45 -16.09
C LEU A 41 1.02 -5.61 -17.53
N ARG A 42 1.45 -4.75 -18.45
CA ARG A 42 1.07 -4.87 -19.89
C ARG A 42 1.54 -6.17 -20.49
N GLU A 43 2.76 -6.62 -20.20
CA GLU A 43 3.31 -7.90 -20.69
C GLU A 43 2.59 -9.10 -20.08
N ALA A 44 2.10 -9.01 -18.85
CA ALA A 44 1.25 -10.01 -18.22
C ALA A 44 -0.18 -10.04 -18.80
N GLY A 45 -0.54 -9.06 -19.62
CA GLY A 45 -1.88 -8.95 -20.20
C GLY A 45 -2.92 -8.30 -19.28
N ALA A 46 -2.49 -7.50 -18.32
CA ALA A 46 -3.40 -6.77 -17.43
C ALA A 46 -4.25 -5.77 -18.23
N VAL A 47 -5.56 -5.77 -17.96
CA VAL A 47 -6.54 -4.87 -18.58
C VAL A 47 -7.32 -4.19 -17.47
N GLU A 48 -7.33 -2.85 -17.49
CA GLU A 48 -8.12 -2.05 -16.57
C GLU A 48 -9.59 -1.99 -17.00
N LYS A 49 -10.49 -2.11 -16.05
CA LYS A 49 -11.94 -2.18 -16.24
C LYS A 49 -12.68 -1.50 -15.10
N GLN A 50 -13.96 -1.24 -15.32
CA GLN A 50 -14.85 -0.72 -14.29
C GLN A 50 -16.10 -1.58 -14.15
N TYR A 51 -16.57 -1.74 -12.94
CA TYR A 51 -17.85 -2.34 -12.59
C TYR A 51 -18.71 -1.30 -11.90
N THR A 52 -19.89 -1.04 -12.47
CA THR A 52 -20.90 -0.15 -11.86
C THR A 52 -21.87 -0.98 -11.05
N LEU A 53 -21.96 -0.71 -9.76
CA LEU A 53 -22.92 -1.33 -8.85
C LEU A 53 -24.35 -0.81 -9.10
N PRO A 54 -25.38 -1.52 -8.64
CA PRO A 54 -26.77 -1.09 -8.81
C PRO A 54 -27.09 0.30 -8.23
N GLY A 55 -26.33 0.74 -7.20
CA GLY A 55 -26.43 2.08 -6.60
C GLY A 55 -25.79 3.19 -7.43
N GLY A 56 -25.03 2.85 -8.47
CA GLY A 56 -24.31 3.80 -9.32
C GLY A 56 -22.84 4.00 -8.95
N SER A 57 -22.38 3.50 -7.80
CA SER A 57 -20.97 3.52 -7.42
C SER A 57 -20.14 2.63 -8.35
N ILE A 58 -18.87 2.98 -8.53
CA ILE A 58 -17.94 2.33 -9.47
C ILE A 58 -16.79 1.72 -8.70
N ILE A 59 -16.50 0.45 -8.95
CA ILE A 59 -15.24 -0.20 -8.60
C ILE A 59 -14.39 -0.30 -9.87
N ASN A 60 -13.24 0.36 -9.85
CA ASN A 60 -12.21 0.23 -10.87
C ASN A 60 -11.27 -0.94 -10.51
N TYR A 61 -10.81 -1.68 -11.51
CA TYR A 61 -9.95 -2.84 -11.28
C TYR A 61 -9.09 -3.20 -12.48
N GLY A 62 -7.92 -3.78 -12.20
CA GLY A 62 -7.10 -4.48 -13.18
C GLY A 62 -7.40 -5.97 -13.18
N GLU A 63 -7.42 -6.59 -14.35
CA GLU A 63 -7.63 -8.04 -14.53
C GLU A 63 -6.52 -8.63 -15.40
N VAL A 64 -5.92 -9.74 -14.93
CA VAL A 64 -5.09 -10.62 -15.76
C VAL A 64 -5.83 -11.94 -15.94
N LYS A 65 -6.56 -12.03 -17.06
CA LYS A 65 -7.50 -13.10 -17.34
C LYS A 65 -6.80 -14.40 -17.74
N ASN A 66 -7.20 -15.50 -17.09
CA ASN A 66 -6.83 -16.87 -17.49
C ASN A 66 -7.88 -17.88 -16.99
N VAL A 67 -7.55 -19.18 -16.95
CA VAL A 67 -8.46 -20.27 -16.54
C VAL A 67 -8.17 -20.80 -15.13
N ASN A 68 -7.26 -20.17 -14.41
CA ASN A 68 -6.91 -20.55 -13.05
C ASN A 68 -7.97 -20.06 -12.03
N PRO A 69 -7.94 -20.56 -10.78
CA PRO A 69 -8.80 -20.04 -9.72
C PRO A 69 -8.63 -18.53 -9.50
N PRO A 70 -9.70 -17.80 -9.11
CA PRO A 70 -9.63 -16.36 -8.94
C PRO A 70 -8.90 -15.95 -7.66
N LEU A 71 -8.12 -14.87 -7.78
CA LEU A 71 -7.46 -14.15 -6.71
C LEU A 71 -7.85 -12.67 -6.80
N LEU A 72 -8.40 -12.12 -5.72
CA LEU A 72 -8.70 -10.70 -5.59
C LEU A 72 -7.65 -10.04 -4.69
N LEU A 73 -7.01 -8.99 -5.17
CA LEU A 73 -6.03 -8.18 -4.44
C LEU A 73 -6.66 -6.82 -4.03
N ILE A 74 -6.46 -6.43 -2.76
CA ILE A 74 -7.00 -5.20 -2.16
C ILE A 74 -5.84 -4.40 -1.56
N HIS A 75 -5.51 -3.25 -2.16
CA HIS A 75 -4.40 -2.39 -1.74
C HIS A 75 -4.63 -1.70 -0.39
N GLY A 76 -3.57 -1.17 0.19
CA GLY A 76 -3.60 -0.37 1.41
C GLY A 76 -3.86 1.12 1.17
N GLN A 77 -3.70 1.91 2.22
CA GLN A 77 -3.84 3.37 2.22
C GLN A 77 -3.01 4.01 1.09
N MET A 78 -3.60 4.95 0.35
CA MET A 78 -2.98 5.64 -0.80
C MET A 78 -2.51 4.72 -1.93
N GLY A 79 -2.87 3.43 -1.91
CA GLY A 79 -2.60 2.52 -3.02
C GLY A 79 -3.63 2.65 -4.14
N VAL A 80 -3.40 1.91 -5.21
CA VAL A 80 -4.33 1.66 -6.31
C VAL A 80 -4.14 0.21 -6.77
N TRP A 81 -4.95 -0.29 -7.70
CA TRP A 81 -4.85 -1.67 -8.17
C TRP A 81 -3.44 -2.04 -8.69
N GLN A 82 -2.67 -1.07 -9.19
CA GLN A 82 -1.29 -1.25 -9.65
C GLN A 82 -0.26 -1.38 -8.52
N ASP A 83 -0.65 -1.19 -7.27
CA ASP A 83 0.25 -1.37 -6.12
C ASP A 83 0.90 -2.76 -6.11
N TYR A 84 0.15 -3.76 -6.55
CA TYR A 84 0.60 -5.13 -6.72
C TYR A 84 1.35 -5.41 -8.05
N ALA A 85 1.77 -4.40 -8.80
CA ALA A 85 2.39 -4.55 -10.11
C ALA A 85 3.66 -5.42 -10.12
N LEU A 86 4.35 -5.55 -8.98
CA LEU A 86 5.52 -6.41 -8.84
C LEU A 86 5.18 -7.90 -8.77
N VAL A 87 4.03 -8.25 -8.21
CA VAL A 87 3.67 -9.64 -7.94
C VAL A 87 2.61 -10.17 -8.90
N ILE A 88 1.76 -9.32 -9.47
CA ILE A 88 0.71 -9.72 -10.43
C ILE A 88 1.25 -10.58 -11.57
N PRO A 89 2.38 -10.26 -12.26
CA PRO A 89 2.87 -11.08 -13.36
C PRO A 89 3.22 -12.51 -12.95
N GLU A 90 3.72 -12.71 -11.73
CA GLU A 90 4.07 -14.04 -11.24
C GLU A 90 2.84 -14.78 -10.71
N LEU A 91 1.99 -14.10 -9.92
CA LEU A 91 0.72 -14.65 -9.42
C LEU A 91 -0.20 -15.08 -10.55
N SER A 92 -0.22 -14.34 -11.67
CA SER A 92 -1.07 -14.67 -12.84
C SER A 92 -0.71 -15.98 -13.53
N LYS A 93 0.43 -16.58 -13.22
CA LYS A 93 0.77 -17.94 -13.70
C LYS A 93 -0.06 -19.03 -13.03
N SER A 94 -0.51 -18.78 -11.80
CA SER A 94 -1.28 -19.71 -10.97
C SER A 94 -2.71 -19.25 -10.70
N TRP A 95 -3.00 -17.97 -10.86
CA TRP A 95 -4.27 -17.34 -10.51
C TRP A 95 -4.87 -16.54 -11.67
N HIS A 96 -6.21 -16.49 -11.75
CA HIS A 96 -6.91 -15.46 -12.48
C HIS A 96 -6.96 -14.22 -11.57
N VAL A 97 -6.10 -13.23 -11.84
CA VAL A 97 -5.88 -12.12 -10.91
C VAL A 97 -6.82 -10.96 -11.20
N TYR A 98 -7.48 -10.50 -10.17
CA TYR A 98 -8.18 -9.23 -10.07
C TYR A 98 -7.49 -8.37 -9.02
N SER A 99 -7.34 -7.08 -9.27
CA SER A 99 -6.84 -6.11 -8.29
C SER A 99 -7.69 -4.87 -8.37
N ILE A 100 -8.32 -4.45 -7.26
CA ILE A 100 -9.28 -3.35 -7.26
C ILE A 100 -8.67 -2.06 -6.72
N ASP A 101 -9.24 -0.92 -7.12
CA ASP A 101 -9.16 0.32 -6.37
C ASP A 101 -10.30 0.30 -5.33
N VAL A 102 -10.00 0.43 -4.04
CA VAL A 102 -11.03 0.64 -3.01
C VAL A 102 -11.64 2.04 -3.18
N TYR A 103 -12.83 2.29 -2.65
CA TYR A 103 -13.44 3.62 -2.71
C TYR A 103 -12.51 4.70 -2.14
N GLY A 104 -12.58 5.91 -2.68
CA GLY A 104 -11.67 7.00 -2.33
C GLY A 104 -10.27 6.88 -2.90
N HIS A 105 -10.01 5.88 -3.76
CA HIS A 105 -8.72 5.66 -4.40
C HIS A 105 -8.87 5.40 -5.90
N GLY A 106 -7.84 5.73 -6.67
CA GLY A 106 -7.74 5.42 -8.08
C GLY A 106 -8.88 6.00 -8.90
N GLU A 107 -9.47 5.16 -9.73
CA GLU A 107 -10.62 5.50 -10.59
C GLU A 107 -11.95 4.92 -10.05
N SER A 108 -11.97 4.39 -8.81
CA SER A 108 -13.18 4.01 -8.11
C SER A 108 -13.95 5.25 -7.62
N SER A 109 -15.19 5.07 -7.17
CA SER A 109 -16.01 6.19 -6.69
C SER A 109 -15.38 6.91 -5.50
N HIS A 110 -15.43 8.24 -5.53
CA HIS A 110 -15.02 9.14 -4.46
C HIS A 110 -16.30 9.76 -3.87
N ASP A 111 -16.76 9.15 -2.76
CA ASP A 111 -17.98 9.55 -2.03
C ASP A 111 -17.80 9.12 -0.56
N GLU A 112 -17.81 10.06 0.36
CA GLU A 112 -17.56 9.84 1.79
C GLU A 112 -18.50 8.78 2.39
N ASP A 113 -19.75 8.71 1.94
CA ASP A 113 -20.73 7.72 2.41
C ASP A 113 -20.33 6.25 2.07
N LEU A 114 -19.32 6.06 1.20
CA LEU A 114 -18.82 4.74 0.79
C LEU A 114 -17.58 4.26 1.56
N TYR A 115 -16.97 5.09 2.43
CA TYR A 115 -15.67 4.79 3.04
C TYR A 115 -15.75 3.96 4.32
N TYR A 116 -16.93 3.58 4.75
CA TYR A 116 -17.14 2.68 5.88
C TYR A 116 -16.84 1.22 5.51
N ILE A 117 -16.31 0.47 6.49
CA ILE A 117 -15.85 -0.91 6.26
C ILE A 117 -16.97 -1.84 5.74
N ASP A 118 -18.18 -1.70 6.27
CA ASP A 118 -19.33 -2.51 5.88
C ASP A 118 -19.84 -2.11 4.48
N VAL A 119 -19.88 -0.82 4.15
CA VAL A 119 -20.34 -0.34 2.84
C VAL A 119 -19.36 -0.76 1.75
N ASN A 120 -18.07 -0.46 1.93
CA ASN A 120 -17.02 -0.84 0.98
C ASN A 120 -16.88 -2.37 0.88
N GLY A 121 -16.89 -3.07 2.01
CA GLY A 121 -16.79 -4.52 2.06
C GLY A 121 -17.97 -5.23 1.38
N ASP A 122 -19.20 -4.77 1.62
CA ASP A 122 -20.40 -5.31 0.97
C ASP A 122 -20.36 -5.13 -0.56
N ASP A 123 -19.88 -3.99 -1.03
CA ASP A 123 -19.76 -3.73 -2.46
C ASP A 123 -18.64 -4.55 -3.11
N ILE A 124 -17.54 -4.84 -2.39
CA ILE A 124 -16.53 -5.80 -2.81
C ILE A 124 -17.09 -7.23 -2.86
N ILE A 125 -17.93 -7.63 -1.90
CA ILE A 125 -18.63 -8.92 -1.95
C ILE A 125 -19.54 -8.99 -3.19
N ARG A 126 -20.29 -7.92 -3.50
CA ARG A 126 -21.08 -7.84 -4.74
C ARG A 126 -20.22 -7.91 -6.00
N PHE A 127 -19.02 -7.32 -5.98
CA PHE A 127 -18.06 -7.46 -7.07
C PHE A 127 -17.64 -8.93 -7.25
N ILE A 128 -17.30 -9.64 -6.18
CA ILE A 128 -17.00 -11.07 -6.23
C ILE A 128 -18.18 -11.85 -6.82
N ASP A 129 -19.40 -11.59 -6.34
CA ASP A 129 -20.60 -12.30 -6.77
C ASP A 129 -20.96 -12.08 -8.25
N ASN A 130 -20.80 -10.85 -8.74
CA ASN A 130 -21.34 -10.46 -10.05
C ASN A 130 -20.28 -10.38 -11.15
N VAL A 131 -19.01 -10.13 -10.81
CA VAL A 131 -17.93 -9.98 -11.79
C VAL A 131 -17.06 -11.24 -11.83
N ILE A 132 -16.69 -11.77 -10.68
CA ILE A 132 -15.85 -12.98 -10.59
C ILE A 132 -16.76 -14.23 -10.71
N GLY A 133 -17.76 -14.35 -9.87
CA GLY A 133 -18.81 -15.39 -9.93
C GLY A 133 -18.34 -16.79 -9.48
N GLU A 134 -17.16 -16.89 -8.89
CA GLU A 134 -16.53 -18.13 -8.44
C GLU A 134 -15.92 -17.96 -7.04
N PRO A 135 -15.76 -19.05 -6.24
CA PRO A 135 -15.07 -18.98 -4.96
C PRO A 135 -13.66 -18.39 -5.12
N THR A 136 -13.41 -17.26 -4.46
CA THR A 136 -12.26 -16.38 -4.67
C THR A 136 -11.36 -16.37 -3.43
N VAL A 137 -10.05 -16.50 -3.61
CA VAL A 137 -9.08 -16.14 -2.59
C VAL A 137 -8.95 -14.62 -2.57
N VAL A 138 -9.11 -14.00 -1.40
CA VAL A 138 -9.00 -12.55 -1.24
C VAL A 138 -7.73 -12.24 -0.45
N ALA A 139 -6.88 -11.37 -0.98
CA ALA A 139 -5.63 -10.98 -0.34
C ALA A 139 -5.57 -9.45 -0.25
N GLY A 140 -5.30 -8.92 0.93
CA GLY A 140 -5.21 -7.48 1.14
C GLY A 140 -4.02 -7.07 1.97
N HIS A 141 -3.57 -5.84 1.75
CA HIS A 141 -2.46 -5.21 2.44
C HIS A 141 -2.95 -4.07 3.35
N SER A 142 -2.38 -3.98 4.56
CA SER A 142 -2.64 -2.84 5.46
C SER A 142 -4.15 -2.68 5.76
N ASN A 143 -4.75 -1.50 5.59
CA ASN A 143 -6.19 -1.31 5.74
C ASN A 143 -7.01 -2.13 4.71
N GLY A 144 -6.46 -2.42 3.52
CA GLY A 144 -7.04 -3.38 2.59
C GLY A 144 -7.09 -4.81 3.15
N ALA A 145 -6.20 -5.17 4.08
CA ALA A 145 -6.27 -6.43 4.79
C ALA A 145 -7.37 -6.42 5.87
N ILE A 146 -7.69 -5.28 6.49
CA ILE A 146 -8.88 -5.15 7.35
C ILE A 146 -10.15 -5.36 6.50
N THR A 147 -10.21 -4.72 5.32
CA THR A 147 -11.30 -4.93 4.36
C THR A 147 -11.38 -6.40 3.91
N THR A 148 -10.24 -7.05 3.68
CA THR A 148 -10.17 -8.49 3.37
C THR A 148 -10.72 -9.34 4.51
N ALA A 149 -10.44 -9.00 5.76
CA ALA A 149 -11.00 -9.70 6.92
C ALA A 149 -12.54 -9.56 6.96
N TYR A 150 -13.07 -8.36 6.68
CA TYR A 150 -14.52 -8.16 6.55
C TYR A 150 -15.12 -9.02 5.43
N VAL A 151 -14.52 -8.98 4.24
CA VAL A 151 -14.97 -9.79 3.09
C VAL A 151 -14.91 -11.30 3.41
N ALA A 152 -13.88 -11.76 4.12
CA ALA A 152 -13.77 -13.15 4.57
C ALA A 152 -14.83 -13.53 5.60
N ALA A 153 -15.23 -12.59 6.47
CA ALA A 153 -16.26 -12.81 7.49
C ALA A 153 -17.67 -12.88 6.90
N TYR A 154 -17.96 -12.03 5.92
CA TYR A 154 -19.35 -11.83 5.45
C TYR A 154 -19.60 -12.25 4.00
N GLY A 155 -18.58 -12.57 3.19
CA GLY A 155 -18.70 -12.93 1.77
C GLY A 155 -19.25 -14.34 1.49
N GLY A 156 -19.41 -15.15 2.53
CA GLY A 156 -20.06 -16.46 2.44
C GLY A 156 -19.32 -17.42 1.50
N LYS A 157 -20.07 -18.23 0.75
CA LYS A 157 -19.53 -19.33 -0.07
C LYS A 157 -18.63 -18.89 -1.25
N ASN A 158 -18.70 -17.62 -1.63
CA ASN A 158 -17.92 -17.09 -2.76
C ASN A 158 -16.54 -16.56 -2.30
N VAL A 159 -16.21 -16.63 -1.01
CA VAL A 159 -14.86 -16.43 -0.49
C VAL A 159 -14.27 -17.79 -0.13
N ALA A 160 -13.20 -18.19 -0.82
CA ALA A 160 -12.55 -19.48 -0.62
C ALA A 160 -11.52 -19.46 0.51
N ALA A 161 -10.76 -18.37 0.63
CA ALA A 161 -9.74 -18.15 1.65
C ALA A 161 -9.36 -16.66 1.72
N ALA A 162 -8.65 -16.27 2.79
CA ALA A 162 -8.15 -14.92 3.00
C ALA A 162 -6.64 -14.87 3.27
N VAL A 163 -5.96 -13.84 2.75
CA VAL A 163 -4.58 -13.51 3.09
C VAL A 163 -4.54 -12.07 3.60
N LEU A 164 -4.13 -11.90 4.85
CA LEU A 164 -4.05 -10.62 5.55
C LEU A 164 -2.58 -10.20 5.62
N GLU A 165 -2.14 -9.31 4.73
CA GLU A 165 -0.77 -8.81 4.71
C GLU A 165 -0.63 -7.61 5.62
N ASP A 166 0.06 -7.81 6.72
CA ASP A 166 0.43 -6.82 7.75
C ASP A 166 -0.71 -5.83 8.10
N PRO A 167 -1.90 -6.34 8.48
CA PRO A 167 -3.04 -5.50 8.79
C PRO A 167 -2.83 -4.73 10.10
N PRO A 168 -3.25 -3.46 10.19
CA PRO A 168 -3.20 -2.67 11.42
C PRO A 168 -4.36 -3.03 12.38
N ILE A 169 -4.58 -4.33 12.60
CA ILE A 169 -5.62 -4.87 13.48
C ILE A 169 -5.26 -4.56 14.94
N PHE A 170 -6.23 -4.03 15.69
CA PHE A 170 -6.16 -3.50 17.04
C PHE A 170 -5.27 -2.26 17.21
N SER A 171 -4.45 -1.91 16.26
CA SER A 171 -3.67 -0.67 16.27
C SER A 171 -4.45 0.53 15.72
N THR A 172 -5.49 0.29 14.91
CA THR A 172 -6.43 1.31 14.40
C THR A 172 -7.77 1.27 15.14
N GLU A 173 -7.76 0.93 16.41
CA GLU A 173 -8.95 0.77 17.23
C GLU A 173 -8.64 1.06 18.71
N GLY A 174 -9.50 1.87 19.37
CA GLY A 174 -9.44 2.08 20.81
C GLY A 174 -8.31 2.99 21.33
N GLU A 175 -7.96 2.80 22.60
CA GLU A 175 -6.92 3.59 23.29
C GLU A 175 -5.53 3.34 22.66
N GLY A 176 -4.73 4.39 22.50
CA GLY A 176 -3.38 4.31 21.94
C GLY A 176 -3.31 4.53 20.42
N TRP A 177 -4.45 4.74 19.75
CA TRP A 177 -4.46 5.08 18.32
C TRP A 177 -3.59 6.30 18.01
N GLU A 178 -3.71 7.39 18.76
CA GLU A 178 -2.95 8.62 18.57
C GLU A 178 -1.44 8.48 18.83
N GLU A 179 -1.01 7.41 19.48
CA GLU A 179 0.39 7.07 19.73
C GLU A 179 0.96 6.09 18.69
N ASN A 180 0.09 5.58 17.81
CA ASN A 180 0.46 4.60 16.78
C ASN A 180 1.23 5.26 15.64
N PHE A 181 2.17 4.50 15.05
CA PHE A 181 2.97 4.98 13.93
C PHE A 181 2.11 5.42 12.73
N ALA A 182 1.10 4.66 12.35
CA ALA A 182 0.24 5.00 11.22
C ALA A 182 -0.49 6.33 11.45
N TYR A 183 -0.97 6.58 12.68
CA TYR A 183 -1.58 7.86 13.04
C TYR A 183 -0.58 9.00 12.91
N LEU A 184 0.58 8.87 13.56
CA LEU A 184 1.61 9.92 13.63
C LEU A 184 2.25 10.21 12.27
N ASP A 185 2.43 9.19 11.44
CA ASP A 185 3.14 9.32 10.15
C ASP A 185 2.21 9.68 9.00
N THR A 186 0.96 9.21 9.03
CA THR A 186 0.05 9.31 7.90
C THR A 186 -1.24 10.07 8.22
N TYR A 187 -2.05 9.57 9.15
CA TYR A 187 -3.42 10.09 9.31
C TYR A 187 -3.46 11.49 9.94
N LYS A 188 -2.61 11.76 10.93
CA LYS A 188 -2.51 13.11 11.50
C LYS A 188 -1.98 14.13 10.49
N PRO A 189 -0.89 13.90 9.74
CA PRO A 189 -0.51 14.80 8.65
C PRO A 189 -1.57 14.99 7.58
N LEU A 190 -2.35 13.95 7.24
CA LEU A 190 -3.48 14.06 6.30
C LEU A 190 -4.55 15.00 6.83
N HIS A 191 -5.01 14.77 8.06
CA HIS A 191 -6.00 15.60 8.72
C HIS A 191 -5.54 17.06 8.82
N ASP A 192 -4.33 17.29 9.34
CA ASP A 192 -3.80 18.65 9.49
C ASP A 192 -3.65 19.36 8.13
N TYR A 193 -3.29 18.64 7.08
CA TYR A 193 -3.22 19.18 5.71
C TYR A 193 -4.60 19.52 5.17
N ASP A 194 -5.58 18.65 5.32
CA ASP A 194 -6.95 18.89 4.85
C ASP A 194 -7.57 20.14 5.50
N GLN A 195 -7.25 20.40 6.76
CA GLN A 195 -7.68 21.58 7.51
C GLN A 195 -6.81 22.84 7.24
N SER A 196 -5.77 22.73 6.42
CA SER A 196 -4.85 23.82 6.11
C SER A 196 -5.39 24.75 5.02
N ASP A 197 -4.66 25.84 4.74
CA ASP A 197 -4.98 26.77 3.65
C ASP A 197 -4.50 26.27 2.26
N HIS A 198 -3.95 25.05 2.20
CA HIS A 198 -3.39 24.44 1.00
C HIS A 198 -2.38 25.35 0.25
N SER A 199 -1.61 26.15 1.01
CA SER A 199 -0.59 27.05 0.44
C SER A 199 0.62 26.30 -0.13
N GLU A 200 0.76 25.04 0.20
CA GLU A 200 1.74 24.10 -0.36
C GLU A 200 1.08 22.80 -0.85
N CYS A 201 1.79 22.02 -1.67
CA CYS A 201 1.27 20.72 -2.08
C CYS A 201 1.36 19.69 -0.94
N TRP A 202 0.51 18.66 -1.03
CA TRP A 202 0.48 17.57 -0.04
C TRP A 202 1.86 16.96 0.24
N GLU A 203 2.61 16.68 -0.80
CA GLU A 203 3.90 16.01 -0.67
C GLU A 203 4.94 16.90 0.07
N ALA A 204 4.87 18.22 -0.12
CA ALA A 204 5.72 19.14 0.63
C ALA A 204 5.32 19.17 2.11
N TYR A 205 4.02 19.30 2.37
CA TYR A 205 3.47 19.26 3.72
C TYR A 205 3.81 17.95 4.43
N TYR A 206 3.56 16.80 3.80
CA TYR A 206 3.88 15.48 4.35
C TYR A 206 5.36 15.35 4.73
N LEU A 207 6.26 15.74 3.83
CA LEU A 207 7.71 15.70 4.10
C LEU A 207 8.11 16.55 5.32
N GLU A 208 7.43 17.65 5.60
CA GLU A 208 7.72 18.46 6.79
C GLU A 208 7.11 17.90 8.08
N HIS A 209 6.03 17.10 8.00
CA HIS A 209 5.22 16.71 9.16
C HIS A 209 5.22 15.21 9.46
N CYS A 210 5.61 14.33 8.51
CA CYS A 210 5.61 12.89 8.74
C CYS A 210 6.56 12.47 9.87
N TYR A 211 6.10 11.58 10.72
CA TYR A 211 6.83 11.14 11.91
C TYR A 211 8.18 10.48 11.56
N TRP A 212 8.20 9.58 10.57
CA TRP A 212 9.41 8.91 10.12
C TRP A 212 10.49 9.89 9.67
N GLY A 213 10.09 10.88 8.88
CA GLY A 213 10.99 11.92 8.40
C GLY A 213 11.56 12.77 9.54
N GLN A 214 10.74 13.15 10.50
CA GLN A 214 11.17 13.91 11.67
C GLN A 214 12.10 13.09 12.56
N LEU A 215 11.90 11.78 12.66
CA LEU A 215 12.72 10.90 13.48
C LEU A 215 14.11 10.68 12.88
N TYR A 216 14.18 10.37 11.58
CA TYR A 216 15.43 9.92 10.94
C TYR A 216 16.13 10.96 10.08
N MET A 217 15.43 11.95 9.57
CA MET A 217 15.93 12.90 8.56
C MET A 217 15.61 14.37 8.87
N LYS A 218 15.26 14.69 10.09
CA LYS A 218 14.78 16.00 10.57
C LYS A 218 15.41 17.22 9.87
N ASN A 219 16.73 17.27 9.78
CA ASN A 219 17.45 18.40 9.20
C ASN A 219 17.36 18.46 7.67
N ALA A 220 17.03 17.37 7.00
CA ALA A 220 16.89 17.29 5.55
C ALA A 220 15.46 17.61 5.08
N MET A 221 14.46 17.35 5.92
CA MET A 221 13.05 17.44 5.56
C MET A 221 12.62 18.80 5.02
N PRO A 222 12.99 19.96 5.60
CA PRO A 222 12.64 21.26 5.00
C PRO A 222 13.25 21.50 3.62
N GLY A 223 14.38 20.86 3.34
CA GLY A 223 15.00 20.91 2.01
C GLY A 223 14.26 20.07 0.98
N LEU A 224 13.79 18.88 1.39
CA LEU A 224 13.00 17.97 0.58
C LEU A 224 11.62 18.56 0.28
N ALA A 225 10.95 19.13 1.28
CA ALA A 225 9.66 19.79 1.12
C ALA A 225 9.73 20.96 0.10
N ARG A 226 10.73 21.82 0.23
CA ARG A 226 10.94 22.89 -0.78
C ARG A 226 11.24 22.34 -2.17
N TYR A 227 11.91 21.19 -2.28
CA TYR A 227 12.12 20.52 -3.56
C TYR A 227 10.79 20.00 -4.12
N ALA A 228 10.01 19.31 -3.29
CA ALA A 228 8.70 18.78 -3.64
C ALA A 228 7.74 19.89 -4.14
N GLN A 229 7.64 21.00 -3.41
CA GLN A 229 6.84 22.16 -3.81
C GLN A 229 7.26 22.70 -5.18
N LYS A 230 8.56 22.89 -5.41
CA LYS A 230 9.07 23.38 -6.70
C LYS A 230 8.89 22.37 -7.84
N TYR A 231 8.91 21.07 -7.54
CA TYR A 231 8.62 20.05 -8.52
C TYR A 231 7.15 20.11 -8.91
N HIS A 232 6.25 20.14 -7.94
CA HIS A 232 4.80 20.26 -8.13
C HIS A 232 4.44 21.52 -8.94
N GLU A 233 5.01 22.69 -8.63
CA GLU A 233 4.79 23.94 -9.39
C GLU A 233 5.15 23.83 -10.88
N LYS A 234 6.14 23.01 -11.21
CA LYS A 234 6.59 22.79 -12.60
C LYS A 234 5.86 21.65 -13.30
N HIS A 235 5.35 20.72 -12.53
CA HIS A 235 4.71 19.46 -12.98
C HIS A 235 3.40 19.24 -12.23
N PRO A 236 2.40 20.15 -12.33
CA PRO A 236 1.19 20.10 -11.50
C PRO A 236 0.34 18.85 -11.75
N ASP A 237 0.51 18.21 -12.90
CA ASP A 237 -0.22 16.99 -13.28
C ASP A 237 0.54 15.69 -13.01
N GLU A 238 1.78 15.79 -12.51
CA GLU A 238 2.60 14.61 -12.18
C GLU A 238 2.71 14.42 -10.67
N ALA A 239 2.93 13.18 -10.24
CA ALA A 239 3.37 12.90 -8.88
C ALA A 239 4.76 13.48 -8.61
N VAL A 240 5.00 13.94 -7.39
CA VAL A 240 6.33 14.45 -7.01
C VAL A 240 7.35 13.31 -7.04
N LYS A 241 8.46 13.52 -7.76
CA LYS A 241 9.55 12.55 -7.93
C LYS A 241 10.86 13.12 -7.37
N ILE A 242 11.54 12.34 -6.53
CA ILE A 242 12.80 12.75 -5.87
C ILE A 242 13.95 11.88 -6.40
N GLY A 243 14.40 12.13 -7.62
CA GLY A 243 15.35 11.27 -8.34
C GLY A 243 16.70 11.02 -7.65
N PHE A 244 17.12 11.86 -6.72
CA PHE A 244 18.35 11.70 -5.94
C PHE A 244 18.16 10.86 -4.67
N MET A 245 16.93 10.43 -4.33
CA MET A 245 16.61 9.52 -3.24
C MET A 245 16.09 8.19 -3.78
N PRO A 246 16.23 7.07 -3.04
CA PRO A 246 15.59 5.82 -3.43
C PRO A 246 14.07 5.99 -3.61
N SER A 247 13.52 5.43 -4.67
CA SER A 247 12.08 5.51 -4.94
C SER A 247 11.22 4.91 -3.81
N SER A 248 11.75 3.95 -3.05
CA SER A 248 11.09 3.39 -1.87
C SER A 248 10.73 4.40 -0.77
N ILE A 249 11.32 5.60 -0.77
CA ILE A 249 11.03 6.66 0.22
C ILE A 249 9.85 7.53 -0.20
N TRP A 250 9.59 7.63 -1.51
CA TRP A 250 8.60 8.57 -2.05
C TRP A 250 7.60 7.93 -3.03
N TYR A 251 7.63 6.59 -3.17
CA TYR A 251 6.73 5.88 -4.08
C TYR A 251 5.24 6.13 -3.77
N ILE A 252 4.91 6.37 -2.50
CA ILE A 252 3.56 6.70 -2.06
C ILE A 252 2.97 7.92 -2.79
N PHE A 253 3.81 8.87 -3.22
CA PHE A 253 3.37 10.05 -3.96
C PHE A 253 2.85 9.73 -5.37
N GLU A 254 3.23 8.56 -5.94
CA GLU A 254 2.76 8.16 -7.27
C GLU A 254 1.24 8.07 -7.33
N PHE A 255 0.62 7.63 -6.25
CA PHE A 255 -0.83 7.41 -6.18
C PHE A 255 -1.58 8.47 -5.38
N ALA A 256 -0.90 9.34 -4.66
CA ALA A 256 -1.51 10.35 -3.79
C ALA A 256 -2.48 11.29 -4.52
N LYS A 257 -2.29 11.56 -5.83
CA LYS A 257 -3.21 12.36 -6.64
C LYS A 257 -4.56 11.71 -6.92
N LYS A 258 -4.65 10.40 -6.75
CA LYS A 258 -5.84 9.60 -6.95
C LYS A 258 -6.44 9.15 -5.61
N TYR A 259 -6.11 9.85 -4.55
CA TYR A 259 -6.56 9.58 -3.20
C TYR A 259 -7.47 10.70 -2.70
N ASP A 260 -8.60 10.33 -2.14
CA ASP A 260 -9.50 11.25 -1.47
C ASP A 260 -9.12 11.37 0.02
N PHE A 261 -8.75 12.57 0.46
CA PHE A 261 -8.35 12.79 1.85
C PHE A 261 -9.48 12.49 2.84
N ALA A 262 -10.75 12.63 2.44
CA ALA A 262 -11.88 12.26 3.26
C ALA A 262 -11.85 10.77 3.69
N TYR A 263 -11.27 9.88 2.87
CA TYR A 263 -11.04 8.49 3.29
C TYR A 263 -10.11 8.41 4.50
N GLY A 264 -9.07 9.24 4.55
CA GLY A 264 -8.15 9.34 5.68
C GLY A 264 -8.81 9.87 6.94
N GLU A 265 -9.76 10.81 6.82
CA GLU A 265 -10.51 11.36 7.94
C GLU A 265 -11.30 10.28 8.69
N HIS A 266 -11.89 9.32 7.97
CA HIS A 266 -12.58 8.19 8.59
C HIS A 266 -11.66 7.31 9.45
N PHE A 267 -10.38 7.19 9.08
CA PHE A 267 -9.40 6.50 9.93
C PHE A 267 -8.87 7.39 11.05
N TYR A 268 -8.72 8.70 10.79
CA TYR A 268 -8.25 9.65 11.79
C TYR A 268 -9.18 9.70 13.01
N ASP A 269 -10.50 9.75 12.79
CA ASP A 269 -11.51 9.82 13.83
C ASP A 269 -12.11 8.46 14.22
N LEU A 270 -11.60 7.36 13.63
CA LEU A 270 -12.04 5.97 13.83
C LEU A 270 -13.49 5.70 13.38
N SER A 271 -14.11 6.56 12.58
CA SER A 271 -15.46 6.31 12.05
C SER A 271 -15.50 5.23 10.96
N TRP A 272 -14.34 4.87 10.36
CA TRP A 272 -14.20 3.86 9.30
C TRP A 272 -14.87 2.53 9.64
N ASN A 273 -14.89 2.15 10.92
CA ASN A 273 -15.39 0.85 11.37
C ASN A 273 -16.92 0.78 11.47
N HIS A 274 -17.62 1.91 11.40
CA HIS A 274 -19.07 2.04 11.45
C HIS A 274 -19.71 1.28 12.63
N GLY A 275 -18.98 1.23 13.76
CA GLY A 275 -19.38 0.56 14.99
C GLY A 275 -19.05 -0.94 15.06
N LEU A 276 -18.41 -1.52 14.03
CA LEU A 276 -17.89 -2.89 14.06
C LEU A 276 -16.49 -2.89 14.71
N THR A 277 -16.24 -3.88 15.54
CA THR A 277 -14.90 -4.08 16.11
C THR A 277 -14.10 -5.11 15.32
N HIS A 278 -12.78 -5.00 15.37
CA HIS A 278 -11.91 -6.04 14.81
C HIS A 278 -12.21 -7.42 15.38
N GLU A 279 -12.50 -7.51 16.68
CA GLU A 279 -12.83 -8.76 17.35
C GLU A 279 -14.09 -9.42 16.74
N GLU A 280 -15.14 -8.64 16.50
CA GLU A 280 -16.39 -9.13 15.89
C GLU A 280 -16.15 -9.66 14.49
N ILE A 281 -15.42 -8.90 13.65
CA ILE A 281 -15.07 -9.32 12.30
C ILE A 281 -14.24 -10.61 12.31
N LEU A 282 -13.17 -10.66 13.11
CA LEU A 282 -12.24 -11.80 13.13
C LEU A 282 -12.89 -13.09 13.60
N LYS A 283 -13.76 -13.02 14.64
CA LYS A 283 -14.49 -14.19 15.16
C LYS A 283 -15.52 -14.76 14.17
N THR A 284 -15.90 -13.98 13.15
CA THR A 284 -16.86 -14.40 12.12
C THR A 284 -16.19 -15.10 10.94
N ILE A 285 -14.86 -15.05 10.82
CA ILE A 285 -14.12 -15.70 9.74
C ILE A 285 -14.14 -17.21 9.89
N GLU A 286 -14.77 -17.92 8.96
CA GLU A 286 -14.83 -19.38 8.93
C GLU A 286 -13.96 -20.01 7.84
N VAL A 287 -13.48 -19.20 6.87
CA VAL A 287 -12.65 -19.66 5.75
C VAL A 287 -11.17 -19.79 6.16
N PRO A 288 -10.37 -20.62 5.47
CA PRO A 288 -8.93 -20.65 5.66
C PRO A 288 -8.31 -19.25 5.56
N CYS A 289 -7.49 -18.89 6.53
CA CYS A 289 -6.89 -17.57 6.63
C CYS A 289 -5.37 -17.66 6.82
N LEU A 290 -4.64 -16.77 6.19
CA LEU A 290 -3.22 -16.59 6.38
C LEU A 290 -2.95 -15.16 6.84
N TYR A 291 -2.41 -14.99 8.04
CA TYR A 291 -1.94 -13.71 8.53
C TYR A 291 -0.44 -13.60 8.28
N ILE A 292 -0.02 -12.62 7.48
CA ILE A 292 1.38 -12.31 7.23
C ILE A 292 1.73 -11.09 8.08
N HIS A 293 2.70 -11.23 8.98
CA HIS A 293 3.16 -10.17 9.87
C HIS A 293 4.54 -9.69 9.43
N ALA A 294 4.75 -8.39 9.30
CA ALA A 294 6.08 -7.80 9.15
C ALA A 294 6.86 -7.91 10.46
N LYS A 295 8.16 -8.13 10.38
CA LYS A 295 9.00 -8.18 11.56
C LYS A 295 8.93 -6.88 12.35
N GLU A 296 8.71 -6.96 13.64
CA GLU A 296 8.63 -5.78 14.49
C GLU A 296 9.88 -4.90 14.40
N ASN A 297 9.65 -3.61 14.34
CA ASN A 297 10.67 -2.57 14.42
C ASN A 297 10.21 -1.50 15.42
N VAL A 298 11.10 -1.09 16.30
CA VAL A 298 10.79 -0.12 17.36
C VAL A 298 11.71 1.08 17.22
N ALA A 299 11.13 2.27 17.16
CA ALA A 299 11.83 3.52 17.11
C ALA A 299 12.59 3.80 18.43
N PRO A 300 13.61 4.71 18.42
CA PRO A 300 14.37 5.05 19.62
C PRO A 300 13.54 5.60 20.77
N ASP A 301 12.37 6.16 20.50
CA ASP A 301 11.43 6.69 21.51
C ASP A 301 10.42 5.66 22.02
N GLY A 302 10.47 4.44 21.49
CA GLY A 302 9.61 3.32 21.87
C GLY A 302 8.39 3.11 20.99
N THR A 303 8.14 3.95 19.98
CA THR A 303 7.04 3.78 19.03
C THR A 303 7.27 2.56 18.13
N TYR A 304 6.26 1.70 18.02
CA TYR A 304 6.29 0.58 17.06
C TYR A 304 6.15 1.08 15.63
N LEU A 305 7.18 0.84 14.80
CA LEU A 305 7.20 1.17 13.35
C LEU A 305 6.64 -0.01 12.53
N CYS A 306 5.48 -0.53 12.92
CA CYS A 306 4.79 -1.65 12.29
C CYS A 306 3.28 -1.40 12.33
N ALA A 307 2.53 -2.09 11.46
CA ALA A 307 1.08 -1.96 11.41
C ALA A 307 0.39 -2.46 12.69
N ALA A 308 0.87 -3.59 13.21
CA ALA A 308 0.44 -4.16 14.49
C ALA A 308 1.64 -4.79 15.20
N SER A 309 1.61 -4.84 16.55
CA SER A 309 2.60 -5.59 17.28
C SER A 309 2.41 -7.10 17.10
N ARG A 310 3.44 -7.89 17.41
CA ARG A 310 3.36 -9.35 17.40
C ARG A 310 2.25 -9.87 18.33
N GLU A 311 2.08 -9.24 19.48
CA GLU A 311 1.00 -9.58 20.41
C GLU A 311 -0.38 -9.33 19.81
N GLN A 312 -0.56 -8.20 19.10
CA GLN A 312 -1.80 -7.90 18.39
C GLN A 312 -2.07 -8.90 17.26
N ALA A 313 -1.04 -9.28 16.50
CA ALA A 313 -1.15 -10.29 15.44
C ALA A 313 -1.54 -11.68 16.01
N GLU A 314 -0.90 -12.13 17.09
CA GLU A 314 -1.22 -13.39 17.76
C GLU A 314 -2.65 -13.37 18.36
N ARG A 315 -3.06 -12.24 18.91
CA ARG A 315 -4.44 -12.03 19.38
C ARG A 315 -5.43 -12.12 18.21
N ALA A 316 -5.14 -11.48 17.06
CA ALA A 316 -6.00 -11.56 15.87
C ALA A 316 -6.19 -13.00 15.40
N VAL A 317 -5.09 -13.73 15.26
CA VAL A 317 -5.11 -15.16 14.89
C VAL A 317 -5.88 -15.99 15.90
N SER A 318 -5.77 -15.72 17.20
CA SER A 318 -6.51 -16.44 18.23
C SER A 318 -8.03 -16.26 18.13
N TYR A 319 -8.50 -15.13 17.61
CA TYR A 319 -9.93 -14.89 17.40
C TYR A 319 -10.47 -15.61 16.16
N ILE A 320 -9.67 -15.73 15.09
CA ILE A 320 -10.04 -16.55 13.92
C ILE A 320 -9.96 -18.06 14.27
N GLY A 321 -9.06 -18.43 15.18
CA GLY A 321 -8.89 -19.80 15.65
C GLY A 321 -8.13 -20.70 14.67
N ASP A 322 -8.51 -22.01 14.64
CA ASP A 322 -7.79 -23.06 13.89
C ASP A 322 -7.76 -22.84 12.37
N ASN A 323 -8.61 -21.94 11.85
CA ASN A 323 -8.65 -21.61 10.43
C ASN A 323 -7.53 -20.66 10.00
N CYS A 324 -6.80 -20.03 10.93
CA CYS A 324 -5.77 -19.04 10.62
C CYS A 324 -4.36 -19.52 10.97
N ARG A 325 -3.43 -19.30 10.05
CA ARG A 325 -1.98 -19.46 10.29
C ARG A 325 -1.33 -18.09 10.35
N LEU A 326 -0.44 -17.89 11.32
CA LEU A 326 0.46 -16.73 11.39
C LEU A 326 1.81 -17.10 10.80
N ILE A 327 2.27 -16.30 9.83
CA ILE A 327 3.66 -16.33 9.36
C ILE A 327 4.29 -14.96 9.49
N GLU A 328 5.59 -14.91 9.72
CA GLU A 328 6.33 -13.65 9.86
C GLU A 328 7.33 -13.51 8.73
N SER A 329 7.33 -12.34 8.11
CA SER A 329 8.38 -11.95 7.14
C SER A 329 9.67 -11.59 7.88
N ASP A 330 10.82 -11.82 7.27
CA ASP A 330 12.11 -11.39 7.82
C ASP A 330 12.42 -9.91 7.58
N THR A 331 11.58 -9.20 6.84
CA THR A 331 11.62 -7.74 6.68
C THR A 331 10.73 -7.02 7.69
N SER A 332 11.18 -5.86 8.15
CA SER A 332 10.38 -4.92 8.95
C SER A 332 9.66 -3.89 8.08
N ASP A 333 9.69 -4.03 6.77
CA ASP A 333 8.96 -3.17 5.85
C ASP A 333 7.49 -3.61 5.80
N HIS A 334 6.60 -2.64 5.94
CA HIS A 334 5.15 -2.86 5.94
C HIS A 334 4.61 -3.40 4.61
N VAL A 335 5.24 -3.03 3.47
CA VAL A 335 4.79 -3.42 2.13
C VAL A 335 5.54 -4.68 1.68
N ILE A 336 5.18 -5.83 2.24
CA ILE A 336 5.89 -7.11 2.06
C ILE A 336 5.87 -7.56 0.59
N HIS A 337 4.73 -7.42 -0.10
CA HIS A 337 4.57 -7.78 -1.51
C HIS A 337 5.53 -7.00 -2.44
N THR A 338 6.07 -5.88 -1.99
CA THR A 338 7.05 -5.09 -2.74
C THR A 338 8.49 -5.44 -2.37
N VAL A 339 8.81 -5.48 -1.07
CA VAL A 339 10.20 -5.64 -0.61
C VAL A 339 10.62 -7.10 -0.45
N HIS A 340 9.67 -7.99 -0.19
CA HIS A 340 9.89 -9.43 -0.03
C HIS A 340 8.92 -10.24 -0.91
N LYS A 341 8.85 -9.84 -2.18
CA LYS A 341 7.86 -10.31 -3.16
C LYS A 341 7.78 -11.83 -3.30
N ASP A 342 8.92 -12.54 -3.30
CA ASP A 342 8.96 -13.98 -3.48
C ASP A 342 8.31 -14.69 -2.28
N PHE A 343 8.56 -14.22 -1.06
CA PHE A 343 7.90 -14.69 0.15
C PHE A 343 6.38 -14.46 0.09
N TYR A 344 5.94 -13.28 -0.34
CA TYR A 344 4.53 -12.97 -0.51
C TYR A 344 3.85 -13.86 -1.54
N ILE A 345 4.49 -14.05 -2.71
CA ILE A 345 3.98 -14.92 -3.78
C ILE A 345 3.83 -16.37 -3.29
N ASP A 346 4.83 -16.89 -2.57
CA ASP A 346 4.78 -18.24 -2.00
C ASP A 346 3.66 -18.36 -0.94
N ALA A 347 3.50 -17.33 -0.12
CA ALA A 347 2.45 -17.25 0.88
C ALA A 347 1.04 -17.30 0.24
N VAL A 348 0.79 -16.47 -0.77
CA VAL A 348 -0.49 -16.47 -1.53
C VAL A 348 -0.69 -17.81 -2.24
N ASN A 349 0.34 -18.35 -2.90
CA ASN A 349 0.25 -19.64 -3.59
C ASN A 349 -0.02 -20.81 -2.63
N SER A 350 0.36 -20.69 -1.35
CA SER A 350 0.05 -21.72 -0.34
C SER A 350 -1.45 -21.84 -0.03
N MET A 351 -2.26 -20.88 -0.48
CA MET A 351 -3.73 -20.88 -0.35
C MET A 351 -4.45 -21.55 -1.50
N HIS A 352 -3.72 -22.10 -2.47
CA HIS A 352 -4.29 -22.98 -3.50
C HIS A 352 -4.88 -24.23 -2.82
N GLN A 353 -6.15 -24.48 -3.01
CA GLN A 353 -6.88 -25.65 -2.51
C GLN A 353 -6.95 -26.75 -3.58
#